data_e8cd46ae443c1768e58458f65e6ffe07
#
_entry.id   e8cd46ae443c1768e58458f65e6ffe07
#
_cell.length_a   1.000
_cell.length_b   1.000
_cell.length_c   1.000
_cell.angle_alpha   90.00
_cell.angle_beta   90.00
_cell.angle_gamma   90.00
#
_symmetry.space_group_name_H-M   'P 1'
#
loop_
_entity.id
_entity.type
_entity.pdbx_description
1 polymer ?
#
loop_
_entity_poly.entity_id
_entity_poly.type
_entity_poly.pdbx_seq_one_letter_code
_entity_poly.pdbx_strand_id
1 'polypeptide(L)'
;MERTWRWFGRKDKITLAMLRQIGVEGIVTALHDVPLGEVWTRERIHDLRTYIESYGMRWSVVESLPVVETIKYGGPDRDHQIEVYKESLRNLAAEGIHCICYNFMPVLDWARTDLFHNNPNGATNLYFNYAEFAYFDIYI
;
A
#
# COMPACT_ATOMS: atom_id res chain seq x y z
N MET A 1 14.20 1.65 18.41
CA MET A 1 13.47 0.98 17.30
C MET A 1 12.02 1.34 17.47
N GLU A 2 11.33 1.81 16.42
CA GLU A 2 9.90 2.14 16.46
C GLU A 2 9.08 0.88 16.24
N ARG A 3 8.02 0.67 17.02
CA ARG A 3 7.07 -0.42 16.83
C ARG A 3 5.96 0.05 15.89
N THR A 4 5.94 -0.49 14.68
CA THR A 4 4.97 -0.11 13.66
C THR A 4 3.99 -1.23 13.37
N TRP A 5 2.82 -0.86 12.84
CA TRP A 5 1.79 -1.81 12.42
C TRP A 5 1.18 -1.42 11.08
N ARG A 6 0.96 -2.41 10.20
CA ARG A 6 0.22 -2.22 8.96
C ARG A 6 -1.27 -2.10 9.26
N TRP A 7 -1.85 -0.94 8.93
CA TRP A 7 -3.26 -0.64 9.15
C TRP A 7 -3.95 -0.31 7.82
N PHE A 8 -5.11 -0.91 7.57
CA PHE A 8 -5.82 -0.81 6.29
C PHE A 8 -6.87 0.30 6.25
N GLY A 9 -6.72 1.32 7.09
CA GLY A 9 -7.56 2.50 7.10
C GLY A 9 -8.78 2.37 8.00
N ARG A 10 -9.65 3.38 7.95
CA ARG A 10 -10.78 3.56 8.89
C ARG A 10 -11.80 2.41 8.89
N LYS A 11 -11.78 1.53 7.88
CA LYS A 11 -12.65 0.34 7.77
C LYS A 11 -11.97 -0.94 8.24
N ASP A 12 -10.72 -0.87 8.70
CA ASP A 12 -10.01 -2.03 9.25
C ASP A 12 -10.70 -2.52 10.52
N LYS A 13 -10.81 -3.83 10.68
CA LYS A 13 -11.32 -4.47 11.90
C LYS A 13 -10.42 -4.21 13.10
N ILE A 14 -9.10 -4.03 12.87
CA ILE A 14 -8.14 -3.64 13.89
C ILE A 14 -8.14 -2.11 13.97
N THR A 15 -8.62 -1.58 15.06
CA THR A 15 -8.74 -0.13 15.26
C THR A 15 -7.43 0.48 15.77
N LEU A 16 -7.24 1.78 15.54
CA LEU A 16 -6.11 2.52 16.09
C LEU A 16 -6.07 2.47 17.63
N ALA A 17 -7.23 2.43 18.29
CA ALA A 17 -7.31 2.26 19.74
C ALA A 17 -6.72 0.92 20.19
N MET A 18 -7.02 -0.19 19.50
CA MET A 18 -6.43 -1.50 19.79
C MET A 18 -4.91 -1.49 19.59
N LEU A 19 -4.44 -0.87 18.51
CA LEU A 19 -3.02 -0.75 18.23
C LEU A 19 -2.29 0.05 19.31
N ARG A 20 -2.90 1.13 19.79
CA ARG A 20 -2.37 1.92 20.90
C ARG A 20 -2.25 1.10 22.18
N GLN A 21 -3.22 0.25 22.49
CA GLN A 21 -3.21 -0.63 23.67
C GLN A 21 -2.01 -1.59 23.70
N ILE A 22 -1.60 -2.11 22.55
CA ILE A 22 -0.45 -3.03 22.46
C ILE A 22 0.88 -2.29 22.27
N GLY A 23 0.87 -0.96 22.37
CA GLY A 23 2.07 -0.13 22.34
C GLY A 23 2.67 0.13 20.97
N VAL A 24 1.85 0.12 19.91
CA VAL A 24 2.24 0.60 18.59
C VAL A 24 2.49 2.10 18.65
N GLU A 25 3.57 2.55 18.01
CA GLU A 25 4.04 3.93 18.00
C GLU A 25 3.84 4.58 16.63
N GLY A 26 3.96 3.77 15.57
CA GLY A 26 3.86 4.22 14.18
C GLY A 26 2.93 3.37 13.34
N ILE A 27 2.24 4.03 12.42
CA ILE A 27 1.30 3.41 11.49
C ILE A 27 1.93 3.33 10.10
N VAL A 28 1.80 2.16 9.49
CA VAL A 28 2.14 1.89 8.10
C VAL A 28 0.82 1.77 7.33
N THR A 29 0.49 2.74 6.48
CA THR A 29 -0.79 2.78 5.78
C THR A 29 -0.73 3.60 4.49
N ALA A 30 -1.86 3.69 3.78
CA ALA A 30 -2.03 4.44 2.54
C ALA A 30 -3.41 5.13 2.50
N LEU A 31 -3.62 6.03 1.54
CA LEU A 31 -4.94 6.54 1.20
C LEU A 31 -5.66 5.52 0.30
N HIS A 32 -6.31 4.51 0.94
CA HIS A 32 -6.95 3.40 0.25
C HIS A 32 -8.21 3.77 -0.55
N ASP A 33 -8.71 4.98 -0.37
CA ASP A 33 -9.92 5.49 -0.97
C ASP A 33 -9.66 6.53 -2.08
N VAL A 34 -8.40 6.78 -2.42
CA VAL A 34 -8.01 7.58 -3.60
C VAL A 34 -7.86 6.65 -4.80
N PRO A 35 -8.55 6.93 -5.92
CA PRO A 35 -8.42 6.16 -7.15
C PRO A 35 -6.98 6.11 -7.67
N LEU A 36 -6.64 5.02 -8.35
CA LEU A 36 -5.33 4.90 -9.00
C LEU A 36 -5.15 5.98 -10.07
N GLY A 37 -3.97 6.59 -10.10
CA GLY A 37 -3.65 7.63 -11.07
C GLY A 37 -4.14 9.03 -10.70
N GLU A 38 -4.72 9.20 -9.52
CA GLU A 38 -5.08 10.53 -8.98
C GLU A 38 -4.04 11.03 -7.96
N VAL A 39 -3.91 12.35 -7.90
CA VAL A 39 -3.02 13.01 -6.93
C VAL A 39 -3.54 12.82 -5.51
N TRP A 40 -2.66 12.41 -4.61
CA TRP A 40 -2.91 12.47 -3.19
C TRP A 40 -2.76 13.92 -2.71
N THR A 41 -3.90 14.59 -2.50
CA THR A 41 -3.90 16.00 -2.08
C THR A 41 -3.41 16.17 -0.65
N ARG A 42 -2.81 17.32 -0.35
CA ARG A 42 -2.36 17.64 1.03
C ARG A 42 -3.49 17.54 2.04
N GLU A 43 -4.69 17.98 1.68
CA GLU A 43 -5.86 17.93 2.54
C GLU A 43 -6.17 16.49 2.99
N ARG A 44 -6.19 15.54 2.05
CA ARG A 44 -6.48 14.13 2.36
C ARG A 44 -5.37 13.47 3.18
N ILE A 45 -4.12 13.80 2.87
CA ILE A 45 -2.96 13.34 3.65
C ILE A 45 -3.03 13.89 5.06
N HIS A 46 -3.30 15.18 5.21
CA HIS A 46 -3.44 15.87 6.49
C HIS A 46 -4.57 15.26 7.34
N ASP A 47 -5.75 15.01 6.75
CA ASP A 47 -6.89 14.39 7.45
C ASP A 47 -6.54 13.01 8.01
N LEU A 48 -5.89 12.16 7.23
CA LEU A 48 -5.49 10.83 7.70
C LEU A 48 -4.37 10.92 8.74
N ARG A 49 -3.37 11.80 8.53
CA ARG A 49 -2.27 12.00 9.47
C ARG A 49 -2.77 12.47 10.83
N THR A 50 -3.58 13.51 10.85
CA THR A 50 -4.13 14.06 12.10
C THR A 50 -5.07 13.09 12.81
N TYR A 51 -5.81 12.28 12.05
CA TYR A 51 -6.61 11.19 12.63
C TYR A 51 -5.74 10.16 13.33
N ILE A 52 -4.62 9.72 12.74
CA ILE A 52 -3.66 8.81 13.38
C ILE A 52 -3.05 9.45 14.63
N GLU A 53 -2.64 10.72 14.53
CA GLU A 53 -2.04 11.48 15.63
C GLU A 53 -3.00 11.67 16.81
N SER A 54 -4.31 11.75 16.57
CA SER A 54 -5.32 11.83 17.64
C SER A 54 -5.34 10.61 18.57
N TYR A 55 -4.78 9.48 18.12
CA TYR A 55 -4.58 8.27 18.94
C TYR A 55 -3.17 8.18 19.57
N GLY A 56 -2.37 9.26 19.47
CA GLY A 56 -1.01 9.29 20.02
C GLY A 56 0.01 8.45 19.26
N MET A 57 -0.23 8.19 17.99
CA MET A 57 0.67 7.52 17.05
C MET A 57 1.03 8.45 15.91
N ARG A 58 2.02 8.08 15.09
CA ARG A 58 2.35 8.85 13.88
C ARG A 58 2.14 8.01 12.62
N TRP A 59 1.92 8.65 11.48
CA TRP A 59 1.99 7.98 10.19
C TRP A 59 3.45 7.87 9.78
N SER A 60 4.06 6.71 10.00
CA SER A 60 5.51 6.51 9.85
C SER A 60 5.90 6.13 8.43
N VAL A 61 5.08 5.33 7.75
CA VAL A 61 5.40 4.80 6.42
C VAL A 61 4.13 4.79 5.56
N VAL A 62 4.26 5.26 4.34
CA VAL A 62 3.27 5.00 3.28
C VAL A 62 3.52 3.62 2.69
N GLU A 63 2.51 2.76 2.77
CA GLU A 63 2.57 1.43 2.16
C GLU A 63 1.24 1.11 1.46
N SER A 64 1.18 1.31 0.18
CA SER A 64 2.15 1.90 -0.74
C SER A 64 1.53 3.11 -1.47
N LEU A 65 2.40 4.00 -2.00
CA LEU A 65 1.96 4.93 -3.02
C LEU A 65 1.91 4.18 -4.36
N PRO A 66 0.72 4.05 -5.00
CA PRO A 66 0.57 3.21 -6.17
C PRO A 66 1.33 3.75 -7.39
N VAL A 67 2.09 2.88 -8.06
CA VAL A 67 2.64 3.15 -9.40
C VAL A 67 1.69 2.54 -10.42
N VAL A 68 1.07 3.37 -11.25
CA VAL A 68 0.11 2.89 -12.26
C VAL A 68 0.79 2.11 -13.39
N GLU A 69 0.03 1.21 -14.04
CA GLU A 69 0.57 0.32 -15.07
C GLU A 69 1.23 1.06 -16.24
N THR A 70 0.65 2.19 -16.67
CA THR A 70 1.21 2.98 -17.78
C THR A 70 2.62 3.49 -17.52
N ILE A 71 2.99 3.72 -16.25
CA ILE A 71 4.38 4.01 -15.86
C ILE A 71 5.25 2.77 -16.03
N LYS A 72 4.75 1.61 -15.58
CA LYS A 72 5.53 0.36 -15.51
C LYS A 72 5.90 -0.19 -16.89
N TYR A 73 5.01 -0.10 -17.87
CA TYR A 73 5.27 -0.59 -19.24
C TYR A 73 5.50 0.53 -20.28
N GLY A 74 5.49 1.81 -19.87
CA GLY A 74 5.77 2.92 -20.78
C GLY A 74 4.61 3.31 -21.69
N GLY A 75 3.38 3.30 -21.16
CA GLY A 75 2.17 3.65 -21.90
C GLY A 75 2.07 5.12 -22.35
N PRO A 76 1.07 5.48 -23.14
CA PRO A 76 0.98 6.78 -23.80
C PRO A 76 0.81 7.97 -22.84
N ASP A 77 0.22 7.78 -21.67
CA ASP A 77 0.04 8.81 -20.63
C ASP A 77 1.10 8.74 -19.51
N ARG A 78 2.15 7.93 -19.70
CA ARG A 78 3.22 7.70 -18.72
C ARG A 78 3.77 9.00 -18.12
N ASP A 79 4.09 9.97 -18.94
CA ASP A 79 4.75 11.21 -18.49
C ASP A 79 3.80 12.04 -17.62
N HIS A 80 2.51 12.10 -17.94
CA HIS A 80 1.50 12.71 -17.10
C HIS A 80 1.38 11.98 -15.75
N GLN A 81 1.32 10.66 -15.76
CA GLN A 81 1.21 9.85 -14.54
C GLN A 81 2.44 9.94 -13.65
N ILE A 82 3.63 10.15 -14.22
CA ILE A 82 4.85 10.45 -13.46
C ILE A 82 4.71 11.79 -12.73
N GLU A 83 4.15 12.83 -13.34
CA GLU A 83 3.93 14.11 -12.66
C GLU A 83 2.87 13.98 -11.53
N VAL A 84 1.80 13.22 -11.72
CA VAL A 84 0.81 12.91 -10.67
C VAL A 84 1.50 12.21 -9.48
N TYR A 85 2.36 11.24 -9.74
CA TYR A 85 3.13 10.54 -8.72
C TYR A 85 4.08 11.49 -7.96
N LYS A 86 4.82 12.33 -8.69
CA LYS A 86 5.71 13.34 -8.10
C LYS A 86 4.96 14.36 -7.23
N GLU A 87 3.78 14.79 -7.67
CA GLU A 87 2.93 15.70 -6.91
C GLU A 87 2.52 15.06 -5.58
N SER A 88 2.07 13.81 -5.62
CA SER A 88 1.74 13.04 -4.42
C SER A 88 2.91 12.91 -3.45
N LEU A 89 4.13 12.67 -3.97
CA LEU A 89 5.35 12.65 -3.16
C LEU A 89 5.64 14.00 -2.50
N ARG A 90 5.49 15.11 -3.24
CA ARG A 90 5.69 16.47 -2.68
C ARG A 90 4.68 16.76 -1.58
N ASN A 91 3.43 16.36 -1.76
CA ASN A 91 2.37 16.53 -0.79
C ASN A 91 2.62 15.73 0.48
N LEU A 92 3.07 14.47 0.37
CA LEU A 92 3.48 13.63 1.51
C LEU A 92 4.65 14.26 2.27
N ALA A 93 5.69 14.70 1.54
CA ALA A 93 6.85 15.36 2.15
C ALA A 93 6.46 16.65 2.87
N ALA A 94 5.55 17.46 2.30
CA ALA A 94 5.04 18.69 2.92
C ALA A 94 4.24 18.42 4.22
N GLU A 95 3.65 17.23 4.37
CA GLU A 95 2.99 16.77 5.59
C GLU A 95 3.94 15.99 6.53
N GLY A 96 5.26 16.00 6.25
CA GLY A 96 6.27 15.40 7.13
C GLY A 96 6.40 13.88 7.04
N ILE A 97 5.83 13.26 6.01
CA ILE A 97 5.93 11.81 5.77
C ILE A 97 7.05 11.56 4.78
N HIS A 98 8.14 10.93 5.23
CA HIS A 98 9.38 10.81 4.47
C HIS A 98 9.74 9.37 4.05
N CYS A 99 9.00 8.38 4.53
CA CYS A 99 9.21 6.98 4.16
C CYS A 99 8.04 6.50 3.31
N ILE A 100 8.28 6.29 2.02
CA ILE A 100 7.27 5.89 1.05
C ILE A 100 7.73 4.60 0.37
N CYS A 101 6.97 3.52 0.52
CA CYS A 101 7.13 2.31 -0.24
C CYS A 101 6.36 2.40 -1.55
N TYR A 102 6.87 1.72 -2.58
CA TYR A 102 6.18 1.53 -3.85
C TYR A 102 6.41 0.12 -4.36
N ASN A 103 5.50 -0.37 -5.17
CA ASN A 103 5.62 -1.64 -5.85
C ASN A 103 5.78 -1.39 -7.35
N PHE A 104 6.79 -2.01 -7.97
CA PHE A 104 7.04 -1.91 -9.40
C PHE A 104 6.99 -3.31 -10.01
N MET A 105 5.79 -3.87 -10.05
CA MET A 105 5.50 -5.21 -10.55
C MET A 105 4.54 -5.08 -11.74
N PRO A 106 5.07 -5.05 -12.99
CA PRO A 106 4.23 -4.88 -14.17
C PRO A 106 3.38 -6.12 -14.43
N VAL A 107 2.16 -5.91 -14.93
CA VAL A 107 1.20 -6.90 -15.45
C VAL A 107 0.66 -7.86 -14.39
N LEU A 108 1.50 -8.72 -13.80
CA LEU A 108 1.05 -9.78 -12.88
C LEU A 108 0.81 -9.29 -11.45
N ASP A 109 1.52 -8.24 -11.04
CA ASP A 109 1.46 -7.65 -9.71
C ASP A 109 1.42 -8.73 -8.58
N TRP A 110 0.40 -8.73 -7.74
CA TRP A 110 0.22 -9.68 -6.64
C TRP A 110 -0.55 -10.95 -7.03
N ALA A 111 -0.45 -11.41 -8.30
CA ALA A 111 -1.08 -12.66 -8.73
C ALA A 111 -0.62 -13.85 -7.84
N ARG A 112 -1.56 -14.74 -7.54
CA ARG A 112 -1.33 -15.96 -6.76
C ARG A 112 -2.09 -17.11 -7.39
N THR A 113 -1.47 -18.30 -7.40
CA THR A 113 -2.13 -19.52 -7.88
C THR A 113 -2.93 -20.21 -6.77
N ASP A 114 -2.55 -19.99 -5.50
CA ASP A 114 -3.29 -20.48 -4.33
C ASP A 114 -3.29 -19.41 -3.23
N LEU A 115 -4.47 -19.11 -2.71
CA LEU A 115 -4.65 -18.11 -1.63
C LEU A 115 -4.54 -18.71 -0.23
N PHE A 116 -4.59 -20.05 -0.11
CA PHE A 116 -4.66 -20.76 1.16
C PHE A 116 -3.73 -21.99 1.17
N HIS A 117 -2.56 -21.87 0.55
CA HIS A 117 -1.58 -22.94 0.48
C HIS A 117 -1.18 -23.43 1.87
N ASN A 118 -1.35 -24.74 2.11
CA ASN A 118 -1.01 -25.36 3.38
C ASN A 118 0.48 -25.67 3.49
N ASN A 119 1.10 -25.15 4.55
CA ASN A 119 2.48 -25.46 4.91
C ASN A 119 2.57 -26.70 5.82
N PRO A 120 3.72 -27.38 5.87
CA PRO A 120 3.93 -28.55 6.73
C PRO A 120 3.71 -28.29 8.23
N ASN A 121 3.84 -27.04 8.67
CA ASN A 121 3.61 -26.63 10.05
C ASN A 121 2.14 -26.32 10.38
N GLY A 122 1.21 -26.54 9.46
CA GLY A 122 -0.22 -26.29 9.60
C GLY A 122 -0.65 -24.84 9.36
N ALA A 123 0.28 -23.92 9.07
CA ALA A 123 -0.07 -22.55 8.68
C ALA A 123 -0.49 -22.49 7.20
N THR A 124 -1.26 -21.48 6.83
CA THR A 124 -1.59 -21.17 5.43
C THR A 124 -0.93 -19.86 5.00
N ASN A 125 -0.58 -19.75 3.72
CA ASN A 125 -0.07 -18.53 3.11
C ASN A 125 -0.45 -18.41 1.64
N LEU A 126 -0.23 -17.22 1.09
CA LEU A 126 -0.32 -16.97 -0.34
C LEU A 126 0.81 -17.72 -1.06
N TYR A 127 0.50 -18.37 -2.18
CA TYR A 127 1.46 -19.16 -2.94
C TYR A 127 1.36 -18.85 -4.43
N PHE A 128 2.50 -18.88 -5.11
CA PHE A 128 2.59 -18.72 -6.56
C PHE A 128 3.39 -19.88 -7.15
N ASN A 129 2.77 -20.61 -8.08
CA ASN A 129 3.41 -21.67 -8.86
C ASN A 129 3.46 -21.25 -10.33
N TYR A 130 4.66 -21.11 -10.85
CA TYR A 130 4.86 -20.65 -12.23
C TYR A 130 4.23 -21.60 -13.26
N ALA A 131 4.31 -22.92 -13.04
CA ALA A 131 3.75 -23.90 -13.98
C ALA A 131 2.22 -23.86 -14.02
N GLU A 132 1.57 -23.70 -12.86
CA GLU A 132 0.12 -23.52 -12.77
C GLU A 132 -0.32 -22.20 -13.43
N PHE A 133 0.43 -21.14 -13.19
CA PHE A 133 0.16 -19.85 -13.82
C PHE A 133 0.32 -19.93 -15.34
N ALA A 134 1.42 -20.53 -15.85
CA ALA A 134 1.65 -20.68 -17.28
C ALA A 134 0.57 -21.55 -17.96
N TYR A 135 0.10 -22.59 -17.28
CA TYR A 135 -1.01 -23.41 -17.78
C TYR A 135 -2.30 -22.58 -17.92
N PHE A 136 -2.64 -21.80 -16.90
CA PHE A 136 -3.79 -20.90 -16.94
C PHE A 136 -3.68 -19.87 -18.07
N ASP A 137 -2.55 -19.19 -18.19
CA ASP A 137 -2.33 -18.13 -19.19
C ASP A 137 -2.38 -18.65 -20.64
N ILE A 138 -2.01 -19.93 -20.88
CA ILE A 138 -1.99 -20.53 -22.22
C ILE A 138 -3.36 -21.14 -22.59
N TYR A 139 -4.08 -21.73 -21.64
CA TYR A 139 -5.22 -22.61 -21.94
C TYR A 139 -6.58 -22.10 -21.46
N ILE A 140 -6.65 -21.03 -20.67
CA ILE A 140 -7.88 -20.45 -20.14
C ILE A 140 -7.98 -18.97 -20.49
#